data_bd08b51b4b2da4e1e50986d640f06041
#
_entry.id   bd08b51b4b2da4e1e50986d640f06041
#
_cell.length_a   1.000
_cell.length_b   1.000
_cell.length_c   1.000
_cell.angle_alpha   90.00
_cell.angle_beta   90.00
_cell.angle_gamma   90.00
#
_symmetry.space_group_name_H-M   'P 1'
#
loop_
_entity.id
_entity.type
_entity.pdbx_description
1 polymer ?
#
loop_
_entity_poly.entity_id
_entity_poly.type
_entity_poly.pdbx_seq_one_letter_code
_entity_poly.pdbx_strand_id
1 'polypeptide(L)' 'MSRVLRTLSVPEGVAGERIDSALTRVLGLSRTSVVKLLEDGDITTSGKAMGKSDKVTAGQIIEVLMPQE' A
#
# COMPACT_ATOMS: atom_id res chain seq x y z
N MET A 1 -8.48 10.53 -17.15
CA MET A 1 -7.38 10.40 -16.19
C MET A 1 -7.02 8.94 -16.04
N SER A 2 -5.76 8.64 -16.10
CA SER A 2 -5.30 7.28 -16.00
C SER A 2 -4.75 7.02 -14.60
N ARG A 3 -4.77 5.76 -14.20
CA ARG A 3 -4.18 5.34 -12.94
C ARG A 3 -2.97 4.48 -13.24
N VAL A 4 -1.98 4.53 -12.37
CA VAL A 4 -0.77 3.76 -12.52
C VAL A 4 -0.75 2.68 -11.45
N LEU A 5 -0.62 1.43 -11.88
CA LEU A 5 -0.48 0.32 -10.95
C LEU A 5 0.99 0.19 -10.57
N ARG A 6 1.26 0.28 -9.28
CA ARG A 6 2.60 0.06 -8.76
C ARG A 6 2.62 -1.21 -7.96
N THR A 7 3.60 -2.04 -8.25
CA THR A 7 3.81 -3.29 -7.52
C THR A 7 5.08 -3.14 -6.70
N LEU A 8 5.00 -3.52 -5.43
CA LEU A 8 6.17 -3.45 -4.56
C LEU A 8 6.25 -4.69 -3.68
N SER A 9 7.47 -5.02 -3.27
CA SER A 9 7.68 -6.04 -2.27
C SER A 9 8.02 -5.37 -0.94
N VAL A 10 7.49 -5.91 0.14
CA VAL A 10 7.67 -5.32 1.47
C VAL A 10 9.10 -5.59 1.95
N PRO A 11 9.90 -4.53 2.23
CA PRO A 11 11.23 -4.74 2.77
C PRO A 11 11.16 -5.17 4.24
N GLU A 12 12.22 -5.83 4.69
CA GLU A 12 12.27 -6.32 6.06
C GLU A 12 12.17 -5.19 7.09
N GLY A 13 12.64 -3.99 6.72
CA GLY A 13 12.64 -2.86 7.64
C GLY A 13 11.27 -2.38 8.05
N VAL A 14 10.23 -2.70 7.28
CA VAL A 14 8.85 -2.33 7.63
C VAL A 14 7.97 -3.54 7.89
N ALA A 15 8.54 -4.74 7.90
CA ALA A 15 7.78 -5.96 8.18
C ALA A 15 7.17 -5.91 9.58
N GLY A 16 5.90 -6.30 9.68
CA GLY A 16 5.18 -6.27 10.95
C GLY A 16 4.52 -4.93 11.25
N GLU A 17 4.77 -3.89 10.45
CA GLU A 17 4.10 -2.60 10.62
C GLU A 17 2.73 -2.62 9.96
N ARG A 18 1.88 -1.67 10.36
CA ARG A 18 0.58 -1.53 9.71
C ARG A 18 0.78 -1.06 8.28
N ILE A 19 -0.15 -1.46 7.42
CA ILE A 19 -0.05 -1.13 5.99
C ILE A 19 0.04 0.38 5.76
N ASP A 20 -0.69 1.18 6.52
CA ASP A 20 -0.68 2.63 6.36
C ASP A 20 0.71 3.21 6.66
N SER A 21 1.34 2.78 7.74
CA SER A 21 2.69 3.22 8.10
C SER A 21 3.72 2.72 7.09
N ALA A 22 3.62 1.45 6.70
CA ALA A 22 4.57 0.84 5.78
C ALA A 22 4.58 1.55 4.43
N LEU A 23 3.41 1.83 3.87
CA LEU A 23 3.33 2.48 2.57
C LEU A 23 3.74 3.95 2.62
N THR A 24 3.47 4.62 3.73
CA THR A 24 3.96 5.99 3.92
C THR A 24 5.48 6.04 3.81
N ARG A 25 6.16 5.05 4.38
CA ARG A 25 7.62 5.00 4.35
C ARG A 25 8.16 4.53 3.01
N VAL A 26 7.56 3.50 2.44
CA VAL A 26 8.08 2.87 1.22
C VAL A 26 7.79 3.73 -0.02
N LEU A 27 6.59 4.29 -0.11
CA LEU A 27 6.18 5.07 -1.27
C LEU A 27 6.38 6.58 -1.10
N GLY A 28 6.65 7.03 0.11
CA GLY A 28 6.81 8.45 0.37
C GLY A 28 5.51 9.23 0.29
N LEU A 29 4.37 8.56 0.40
CA LEU A 29 3.07 9.21 0.39
C LEU A 29 2.70 9.71 1.78
N SER A 30 1.79 10.69 1.83
CA SER A 30 1.25 11.13 3.11
C SER A 30 0.33 10.04 3.65
N ARG A 31 0.19 10.01 5.00
CA ARG A 31 -0.69 9.04 5.63
C ARG A 31 -2.13 9.20 5.12
N THR A 32 -2.58 10.43 4.95
CA THR A 32 -3.92 10.71 4.44
C THR A 32 -4.14 10.08 3.07
N SER A 33 -3.16 10.20 2.18
CA SER A 33 -3.24 9.60 0.85
C SER A 33 -3.31 8.09 0.93
N VAL A 34 -2.49 7.48 1.79
CA VAL A 34 -2.49 6.03 1.95
C VAL A 34 -3.83 5.54 2.50
N VAL A 35 -4.36 6.22 3.50
CA VAL A 35 -5.65 5.84 4.09
C VAL A 35 -6.76 5.92 3.04
N LYS A 36 -6.74 6.99 2.23
CA LYS A 36 -7.74 7.13 1.18
C LYS A 36 -7.67 6.00 0.16
N LEU A 37 -6.45 5.63 -0.25
CA LEU A 37 -6.27 4.52 -1.17
C LEU A 37 -6.78 3.21 -0.57
N LEU A 38 -6.55 2.99 0.71
CA LEU A 38 -7.04 1.80 1.39
C LEU A 38 -8.57 1.78 1.43
N GLU A 39 -9.18 2.91 1.72
CA GLU A 39 -10.64 3.02 1.78
C GLU A 39 -11.28 2.80 0.40
N ASP A 40 -10.60 3.23 -0.65
CA ASP A 40 -11.10 3.06 -2.01
C ASP A 40 -10.85 1.65 -2.56
N GLY A 41 -10.13 0.81 -1.83
CA GLY A 41 -9.81 -0.54 -2.28
C GLY A 41 -8.70 -0.57 -3.34
N ASP A 42 -7.90 0.49 -3.42
CA ASP A 42 -6.85 0.62 -4.43
C ASP A 42 -5.54 -0.03 -4.01
N ILE A 43 -5.46 -0.58 -2.82
CA ILE A 43 -4.29 -1.28 -2.33
C ILE A 43 -4.66 -2.74 -2.12
N THR A 44 -4.00 -3.62 -2.85
CA THR A 44 -4.33 -5.04 -2.83
C THR A 44 -3.08 -5.89 -2.61
N THR A 45 -3.29 -7.09 -2.10
CA THR A 45 -2.25 -8.10 -2.01
C THR A 45 -2.88 -9.43 -2.39
N SER A 46 -2.24 -10.15 -3.31
CA SER A 46 -2.77 -11.42 -3.83
C SER A 46 -4.19 -11.28 -4.36
N GLY A 47 -4.50 -10.13 -4.96
CA GLY A 47 -5.82 -9.86 -5.52
C GLY A 47 -6.89 -9.46 -4.53
N LYS A 48 -6.54 -9.31 -3.26
CA LYS A 48 -7.51 -8.92 -2.22
C LYS A 48 -7.22 -7.52 -1.71
N ALA A 49 -8.26 -6.71 -1.54
CA ALA A 49 -8.10 -5.38 -0.99
C ALA A 49 -7.65 -5.47 0.47
N MET A 50 -6.70 -4.62 0.83
CA MET A 50 -6.18 -4.56 2.20
C MET A 50 -6.95 -3.54 3.01
N GLY A 51 -7.13 -3.81 4.30
CA GLY A 51 -7.71 -2.88 5.24
C GLY A 51 -6.63 -2.07 5.94
N LYS A 52 -6.98 -0.91 6.48
CA LYS A 52 -5.99 -0.03 7.09
C LYS A 52 -5.42 -0.57 8.40
N SER A 53 -6.02 -1.59 8.96
CA SER A 53 -5.48 -2.25 10.15
C SER A 53 -4.64 -3.48 9.82
N ASP A 54 -4.52 -3.84 8.55
CA ASP A 54 -3.70 -4.97 8.14
C ASP A 54 -2.22 -4.67 8.35
N LYS A 55 -1.47 -5.70 8.65
CA LYS A 55 -0.02 -5.60 8.80
C LYS A 55 0.67 -6.24 7.62
N VAL A 56 1.86 -5.75 7.31
CA VAL A 56 2.63 -6.28 6.19
C VAL A 56 3.68 -7.26 6.68
N THR A 57 4.09 -8.17 5.81
CA THR A 57 5.16 -9.12 6.10
C THR A 57 6.28 -8.98 5.09
N ALA A 58 7.49 -9.34 5.49
CA ALA A 58 8.64 -9.25 4.60
C ALA A 58 8.43 -10.09 3.34
N GLY A 59 8.74 -9.52 2.19
CA GLY A 59 8.58 -10.21 0.91
C GLY A 59 7.17 -10.23 0.36
N GLN A 60 6.21 -9.68 1.09
CA GLN A 60 4.83 -9.61 0.62
C GLN A 60 4.74 -8.72 -0.61
N ILE A 61 3.99 -9.15 -1.62
CA ILE A 61 3.78 -8.35 -2.84
C ILE A 61 2.50 -7.53 -2.67
N ILE A 62 2.63 -6.23 -2.80
CA ILE A 62 1.51 -5.30 -2.65
C ILE A 62 1.36 -4.52 -3.94
N GLU A 63 0.14 -4.41 -4.42
CA GLU A 63 -0.20 -3.63 -5.59
C GLU A 63 -0.97 -2.39 -5.18
N VAL A 64 -0.52 -1.24 -5.65
CA VAL A 64 -1.13 0.04 -5.31
C VAL A 64 -1.54 0.74 -6.59
N LEU A 65 -2.84 0.99 -6.73
CA LEU A 65 -3.36 1.71 -7.89
C LEU A 65 -3.37 3.19 -7.57
N MET A 66 -2.35 3.89 -8.04
CA MET A 66 -2.15 5.30 -7.73
C MET A 66 -2.81 6.21 -8.76
N PRO A 67 -3.43 7.30 -8.31
CA PRO A 67 -3.94 8.29 -9.27
C PRO A 67 -2.77 8.96 -9.97
N GLN A 68 -2.94 9.24 -11.23
CA GLN A 68 -1.94 9.94 -12.02
C GLN A 68 -2.50 11.29 -12.44
N GLU A 69 -1.75 12.32 -12.18
CA GLU A 69 -2.10 13.67 -12.63
C GLU A 69 -1.57 13.97 -14.01
#